data_7518056628e573b3ee9d7a87ab3fbf83
#
_entry.id   7518056628e573b3ee9d7a87ab3fbf83
#
_cell.length_a   1.000
_cell.length_b   1.000
_cell.length_c   1.000
_cell.angle_alpha   90.00
_cell.angle_beta   90.00
_cell.angle_gamma   90.00
#
_symmetry.space_group_name_H-M   'P 1'
#
loop_
_entity.id
_entity.type
_entity.pdbx_description
1 polymer ?
#
loop_
_entity_poly.entity_id
_entity_poly.type
_entity_poly.pdbx_seq_one_letter_code
_entity_poly.pdbx_strand_id
1 'polypeptide(L)'
;MSAVSPLAPERFPELGPIPGVRLATFACGIRYAGRDDLMLAELAPDSAIAGVFTRSLTAGAPVMWCRDCLPGGKVRGIVVNSGNSNTFTGRPGKEVVETTAATTARLLGCDP
;
A
#
# COMPACT_ATOMS: atom_id res chain seq x y z
N MET A 1 8.82 -2.07 -24.62
CA MET A 1 8.26 -0.91 -23.88
C MET A 1 6.75 -1.01 -23.97
N SER A 2 6.04 -1.04 -22.84
CA SER A 2 4.58 -0.96 -22.85
C SER A 2 4.18 0.43 -23.32
N ALA A 3 3.25 0.53 -24.27
CA ALA A 3 2.72 1.81 -24.71
C ALA A 3 2.11 2.56 -23.51
N VAL A 4 2.39 3.84 -23.40
CA VAL A 4 1.75 4.70 -22.40
C VAL A 4 0.26 4.78 -22.72
N SER A 5 -0.58 4.64 -21.68
CA SER A 5 -2.03 4.73 -21.86
C SER A 5 -2.42 6.07 -22.49
N PRO A 6 -3.33 6.11 -23.47
CA PRO A 6 -3.83 7.37 -24.02
C PRO A 6 -4.59 8.23 -22.99
N LEU A 7 -4.94 7.64 -21.84
CA LEU A 7 -5.57 8.34 -20.71
C LEU A 7 -4.55 8.77 -19.64
N ALA A 8 -3.27 8.47 -19.84
CA ALA A 8 -2.25 8.92 -18.91
C ALA A 8 -2.12 10.46 -18.97
N PRO A 9 -1.94 11.14 -17.84
CA PRO A 9 -1.71 12.59 -17.86
C PRO A 9 -0.38 12.88 -18.55
N GLU A 10 -0.33 13.95 -19.31
CA GLU A 10 0.92 14.40 -19.98
C GLU A 10 2.00 14.80 -18.98
N ARG A 11 1.57 15.29 -17.83
CA ARG A 11 2.44 15.66 -16.70
C ARG A 11 1.70 15.53 -15.38
N PHE A 12 2.43 15.23 -14.33
CA PHE A 12 1.94 15.31 -12.96
C PHE A 12 2.19 16.71 -12.37
N PRO A 13 1.30 17.23 -11.52
CA PRO A 13 1.57 18.47 -10.80
C PRO A 13 2.74 18.25 -9.83
N GLU A 14 3.55 19.29 -9.66
CA GLU A 14 4.53 19.33 -8.58
C GLU A 14 3.82 19.58 -7.26
N LEU A 15 3.93 18.62 -6.35
CA LEU A 15 3.38 18.70 -5.00
C LEU A 15 4.53 19.02 -4.04
N GLY A 16 4.35 20.07 -3.26
CA GLY A 16 5.27 20.40 -2.17
C GLY A 16 5.19 19.37 -1.03
N PRO A 17 6.15 19.41 -0.10
CA PRO A 17 6.14 18.51 1.05
C PRO A 17 4.88 18.75 1.91
N ILE A 18 4.29 17.65 2.37
CA ILE A 18 3.14 17.68 3.28
C ILE A 18 3.68 17.42 4.70
N PRO A 19 3.53 18.37 5.64
CA PRO A 19 3.96 18.16 7.02
C PRO A 19 3.35 16.89 7.62
N GLY A 20 4.18 16.04 8.23
CA GLY A 20 3.74 14.79 8.82
C GLY A 20 3.59 13.63 7.84
N VAL A 21 3.97 13.80 6.58
CA VAL A 21 3.97 12.73 5.57
C VAL A 21 5.37 12.58 4.98
N ARG A 22 5.89 11.36 4.98
CA ARG A 22 7.11 10.97 4.25
C ARG A 22 6.76 9.88 3.24
N LEU A 23 7.22 10.04 2.02
CA LEU A 23 6.96 9.10 0.93
C LEU A 23 8.26 8.54 0.40
N ALA A 24 8.27 7.25 0.10
CA ALA A 24 9.35 6.58 -0.58
C ALA A 24 8.81 5.59 -1.61
N THR A 25 9.50 5.46 -2.74
CA THR A 25 9.20 4.44 -3.75
C THR A 25 10.45 3.61 -4.03
N PHE A 26 10.24 2.38 -4.46
CA PHE A 26 11.30 1.41 -4.70
C PHE A 26 10.99 0.55 -5.91
N ALA A 27 12.01 0.28 -6.70
CA ALA A 27 11.99 -0.70 -7.77
C ALA A 27 12.44 -2.05 -7.22
N CYS A 28 11.54 -2.81 -6.60
CA CYS A 28 11.83 -4.10 -5.99
C CYS A 28 11.86 -5.26 -6.98
N GLY A 29 11.35 -5.07 -8.21
CA GLY A 29 11.27 -6.11 -9.21
C GLY A 29 10.24 -7.19 -8.89
N ILE A 30 9.14 -6.85 -8.24
CA ILE A 30 8.07 -7.79 -7.86
C ILE A 30 7.54 -8.53 -9.10
N ARG A 31 7.34 -7.79 -10.18
CA ARG A 31 6.93 -8.36 -11.47
C ARG A 31 7.63 -7.71 -12.66
N TYR A 32 7.93 -6.43 -12.55
CA TYR A 32 8.49 -5.64 -13.65
C TYR A 32 9.87 -5.13 -13.29
N ALA A 33 10.77 -5.05 -14.25
CA ALA A 33 12.08 -4.43 -14.08
C ALA A 33 12.04 -2.95 -14.51
N GLY A 34 12.86 -2.13 -13.87
CA GLY A 34 13.12 -0.74 -14.29
C GLY A 34 12.00 0.25 -14.00
N ARG A 35 11.10 -0.06 -13.07
CA ARG A 35 10.09 0.88 -12.57
C ARG A 35 9.81 0.63 -11.10
N ASP A 36 9.34 1.65 -10.42
CA ASP A 36 8.90 1.53 -9.04
C ASP A 36 7.65 0.65 -8.94
N ASP A 37 7.67 -0.31 -8.05
CA ASP A 37 6.62 -1.27 -7.82
C ASP A 37 6.26 -1.45 -6.34
N LEU A 38 6.93 -0.70 -5.46
CA LEU A 38 6.62 -0.60 -4.03
C LEU A 38 6.62 0.85 -3.61
N MET A 39 5.61 1.26 -2.83
CA MET A 39 5.50 2.57 -2.21
C MET A 39 5.27 2.41 -0.71
N LEU A 40 5.95 3.24 0.07
CA LEU A 40 5.71 3.40 1.50
C LEU A 40 5.38 4.87 1.79
N ALA A 41 4.23 5.09 2.42
CA ALA A 41 3.90 6.35 3.06
C ALA A 41 4.02 6.19 4.58
N GLU A 42 4.89 6.97 5.20
CA GLU A 42 4.93 7.11 6.65
C GLU A 42 4.17 8.37 7.06
N LEU A 43 3.36 8.24 8.09
CA LEU A 43 2.48 9.28 8.59
C LEU A 43 2.84 9.66 10.03
N ALA A 44 2.61 10.92 10.39
CA ALA A 44 2.83 11.39 11.75
C ALA A 44 2.06 10.53 12.78
N PRO A 45 2.54 10.43 14.02
CA PRO A 45 1.79 9.80 15.10
C PRO A 45 0.37 10.40 15.21
N ASP A 46 -0.58 9.55 15.56
CA ASP A 46 -2.00 9.92 15.70
C ASP A 46 -2.72 10.37 14.42
N SER A 47 -2.12 10.16 13.25
CA SER A 47 -2.82 10.37 11.97
C SER A 47 -4.09 9.54 11.91
N ALA A 48 -5.21 10.18 11.56
CA ALA A 48 -6.50 9.52 11.42
C ALA A 48 -6.64 8.89 10.05
N ILE A 49 -7.34 7.76 9.98
CA ILE A 49 -7.69 7.08 8.74
C ILE A 49 -9.18 6.75 8.72
N ALA A 50 -9.79 6.89 7.57
CA ALA A 50 -11.11 6.39 7.26
C ALA A 50 -11.13 5.84 5.84
N GLY A 51 -12.01 4.89 5.57
CA GLY A 51 -12.07 4.28 4.25
C GLY A 51 -13.33 3.44 4.04
N VAL A 52 -13.54 3.09 2.81
CA VAL A 52 -14.61 2.18 2.37
C VAL A 52 -13.99 1.04 1.55
N PHE A 53 -14.62 -0.10 1.59
CA PHE A 53 -14.14 -1.31 0.93
C PHE A 53 -15.17 -1.88 -0.02
N THR A 54 -14.69 -2.66 -0.98
CA THR A 54 -15.56 -3.44 -1.84
C THR A 54 -16.43 -4.40 -1.01
N ARG A 55 -17.67 -4.63 -1.47
CA ARG A 55 -18.56 -5.67 -0.94
C ARG A 55 -18.43 -7.01 -1.68
N SER A 56 -17.43 -7.15 -2.55
CA SER A 56 -17.16 -8.40 -3.25
C SER A 56 -16.92 -9.54 -2.25
N LEU A 57 -17.51 -10.70 -2.54
CA LEU A 57 -17.24 -11.93 -1.80
C LEU A 57 -15.84 -12.48 -2.06
N THR A 58 -15.15 -11.96 -3.07
CA THR A 58 -13.82 -12.38 -3.49
C THR A 58 -12.79 -11.29 -3.24
N ALA A 59 -12.96 -10.52 -2.17
CA ALA A 59 -12.00 -9.49 -1.79
C ALA A 59 -10.60 -10.10 -1.56
N GLY A 60 -9.57 -9.43 -2.04
CA GLY A 60 -8.19 -9.86 -1.84
C GLY A 60 -7.74 -9.78 -0.38
N ALA A 61 -6.70 -10.53 -0.02
CA ALA A 61 -6.16 -10.56 1.34
C ALA A 61 -5.80 -9.17 1.90
N PRO A 62 -5.22 -8.23 1.12
CA PRO A 62 -4.97 -6.86 1.61
C PRO A 62 -6.24 -6.11 1.99
N VAL A 63 -7.34 -6.31 1.25
CA VAL A 63 -8.63 -5.68 1.56
C VAL A 63 -9.18 -6.19 2.88
N MET A 64 -9.08 -7.50 3.12
CA MET A 64 -9.49 -8.12 4.38
C MET A 64 -8.68 -7.56 5.56
N TRP A 65 -7.36 -7.54 5.44
CA TRP A 65 -6.46 -6.97 6.43
C TRP A 65 -6.80 -5.51 6.77
N CYS A 66 -6.90 -4.64 5.75
CA CYS A 66 -7.22 -3.23 5.96
C CYS A 66 -8.60 -3.04 6.61
N ARG A 67 -9.58 -3.88 6.27
CA ARG A 67 -10.91 -3.86 6.89
C ARG A 67 -10.85 -4.18 8.38
N ASP A 68 -10.00 -5.13 8.77
CA ASP A 68 -9.83 -5.54 10.17
C ASP A 68 -9.10 -4.47 10.98
N CYS A 69 -8.13 -3.75 10.37
CA CYS A 69 -7.36 -2.68 11.03
C CYS A 69 -8.11 -1.34 11.12
N LEU A 70 -8.95 -1.02 10.13
CA LEU A 70 -9.58 0.31 10.01
C LEU A 70 -10.40 0.77 11.22
N PRO A 71 -11.10 -0.12 11.99
CA PRO A 71 -11.83 0.31 13.20
C PRO A 71 -10.96 1.00 14.26
N GLY A 72 -9.65 0.81 14.24
CA GLY A 72 -8.72 1.56 15.10
C GLY A 72 -8.66 3.06 14.80
N GLY A 73 -9.04 3.47 13.58
CA GLY A 73 -9.13 4.87 13.16
C GLY A 73 -7.80 5.61 13.09
N LYS A 74 -6.68 4.94 13.33
CA LYS A 74 -5.33 5.50 13.30
C LYS A 74 -4.44 4.77 12.30
N VAL A 75 -3.44 5.48 11.77
CA VAL A 75 -2.50 4.94 10.80
C VAL A 75 -1.11 5.54 11.00
N ARG A 76 -0.08 4.71 10.85
CA ARG A 76 1.34 5.12 10.87
C ARG A 76 2.02 4.89 9.53
N GLY A 77 1.55 3.94 8.76
CA GLY A 77 2.12 3.61 7.48
C GLY A 77 1.12 3.03 6.50
N ILE A 78 1.34 3.30 5.23
CA ILE A 78 0.60 2.70 4.13
C ILE A 78 1.61 2.13 3.15
N VAL A 79 1.53 0.82 2.90
CA VAL A 79 2.35 0.12 1.91
C VAL A 79 1.49 -0.24 0.72
N VAL A 80 1.97 0.06 -0.46
CA VAL A 80 1.30 -0.30 -1.71
C VAL A 80 2.31 -0.97 -2.64
N ASN A 81 1.97 -2.15 -3.12
CA ASN A 81 2.73 -2.79 -4.18
C ASN A 81 1.94 -2.82 -5.49
N SER A 82 2.63 -2.92 -6.59
CA SER A 82 2.04 -3.09 -7.93
C SER A 82 2.62 -4.31 -8.65
N GLY A 83 1.84 -4.85 -9.59
CA GLY A 83 2.27 -5.96 -10.43
C GLY A 83 1.98 -7.36 -9.88
N ASN A 84 1.58 -7.48 -8.62
CA ASN A 84 1.16 -8.73 -8.01
C ASN A 84 -0.11 -8.54 -7.19
N SER A 85 -1.24 -8.96 -7.74
CA SER A 85 -2.52 -8.94 -7.05
C SER A 85 -2.63 -10.13 -6.10
N ASN A 86 -2.88 -9.87 -4.83
CA ASN A 86 -3.04 -10.90 -3.81
C ASN A 86 -4.53 -11.28 -3.63
N THR A 87 -5.11 -11.86 -4.68
CA THR A 87 -6.50 -12.30 -4.76
C THR A 87 -6.54 -13.79 -5.10
N PHE A 88 -7.43 -14.55 -4.46
CA PHE A 88 -7.51 -16.01 -4.57
C PHE A 88 -6.23 -16.76 -4.21
N THR A 89 -5.42 -16.19 -3.35
CA THR A 89 -4.14 -16.76 -2.94
C THR A 89 -4.24 -17.60 -1.66
N GLY A 90 -5.41 -17.66 -1.05
CA GLY A 90 -5.67 -18.46 0.14
C GLY A 90 -4.76 -18.08 1.32
N ARG A 91 -4.40 -19.08 2.12
CA ARG A 91 -3.55 -18.90 3.30
C ARG A 91 -2.19 -18.26 3.02
N PRO A 92 -1.43 -18.67 1.97
CA PRO A 92 -0.16 -18.01 1.64
C PRO A 92 -0.30 -16.51 1.39
N GLY A 93 -1.39 -16.08 0.73
CA GLY A 93 -1.63 -14.67 0.49
C GLY A 93 -1.89 -13.86 1.77
N LYS A 94 -2.57 -14.46 2.74
CA LYS A 94 -2.78 -13.86 4.06
C LYS A 94 -1.44 -13.70 4.80
N GLU A 95 -0.62 -14.74 4.84
CA GLU A 95 0.70 -14.73 5.47
C GLU A 95 1.62 -13.66 4.87
N VAL A 96 1.57 -13.44 3.56
CA VAL A 96 2.33 -12.36 2.88
C VAL A 96 1.87 -10.99 3.36
N VAL A 97 0.57 -10.75 3.48
CA VAL A 97 0.05 -9.46 3.98
C VAL A 97 0.46 -9.22 5.43
N GLU A 98 0.30 -10.21 6.30
CA GLU A 98 0.69 -10.15 7.71
C GLU A 98 2.20 -9.88 7.86
N THR A 99 3.03 -10.56 7.08
CA THR A 99 4.49 -10.36 7.08
C THR A 99 4.86 -8.96 6.61
N THR A 100 4.19 -8.46 5.56
CA THR A 100 4.41 -7.11 5.03
C THR A 100 4.04 -6.06 6.07
N ALA A 101 2.88 -6.18 6.70
CA ALA A 101 2.43 -5.27 7.75
C ALA A 101 3.37 -5.28 8.96
N ALA A 102 3.71 -6.46 9.47
CA ALA A 102 4.62 -6.61 10.62
C ALA A 102 6.02 -6.05 10.33
N THR A 103 6.54 -6.26 9.11
CA THR A 103 7.85 -5.73 8.71
C THR A 103 7.82 -4.20 8.64
N THR A 104 6.76 -3.64 8.05
CA THR A 104 6.58 -2.19 7.97
C THR A 104 6.43 -1.57 9.36
N ALA A 105 5.60 -2.15 10.22
CA ALA A 105 5.38 -1.70 11.59
C ALA A 105 6.70 -1.66 12.38
N ARG A 106 7.52 -2.71 12.27
CA ARG A 106 8.84 -2.75 12.90
C ARG A 106 9.76 -1.63 12.40
N LEU A 107 9.75 -1.33 11.10
CA LEU A 107 10.56 -0.25 10.51
C LEU A 107 10.09 1.13 10.99
N LEU A 108 8.79 1.30 11.19
CA LEU A 108 8.19 2.56 11.64
C LEU A 108 8.10 2.70 13.17
N GLY A 109 8.46 1.66 13.91
CA GLY A 109 8.39 1.65 15.39
C GLY A 109 6.97 1.74 15.93
N CYS A 110 6.03 1.02 15.31
CA CYS A 110 4.62 0.97 15.72
C CYS A 110 4.06 -0.45 15.69
N ASP A 111 2.83 -0.63 16.14
CA ASP A 111 2.10 -1.88 15.97
C ASP A 111 1.60 -2.04 14.53
N PRO A 112 1.49 -3.28 14.02
CA PRO A 112 1.00 -3.55 12.67
C PRO A 112 -0.49 -3.29 12.49
#